data_dd49f274d772f4aa8983b4ac01f3a2d9
#
_entry.id   dd49f274d772f4aa8983b4ac01f3a2d9
#
_cell.length_a   1.000
_cell.length_b   1.000
_cell.length_c   1.000
_cell.angle_alpha   90.00
_cell.angle_beta   90.00
_cell.angle_gamma   90.00
#
_symmetry.space_group_name_H-M   'P 1'
#
loop_
_entity.id
_entity.type
_entity.pdbx_description
1 polymer ?
#
loop_
_entity_poly.entity_id
_entity_poly.type
_entity_poly.pdbx_seq_one_letter_code
_entity_poly.pdbx_strand_id
1 'polypeptide(L)'
;MPRVGWRTGGVCVFGPSCLPGLLAGPDARAYLGGMRIPFLSPRRPTVSVIRLQGAIGIPARHGAAGLSDAGLAQLLDRAFRRRKPVAVAIALNSPGGSPVQSSLIAARIRRLADETGVPVHVFVEDVAASGGYWLATAADTIWADESSVLGSIGVISAGFGFAELIQRHGIERRVHASGTAKSWLDPFRPERPEDIARLQRLLDPIHESFKAQVRARRGDRLAAGRDLFTGDIWVGPEAVELGLADGIGHLEPVMRDLFGDKVDFQRYGQRVPFLRRFGISAEDFIDAAAERAAFQRIAPGA
;
A
#
# COMPACT_ATOMS: atom_id res chain seq x y z
N MET A 1 20.00 10.50 -58.49
CA MET A 1 20.76 11.66 -58.95
C MET A 1 19.83 12.88 -58.92
N PRO A 2 20.27 14.08 -58.50
CA PRO A 2 21.63 14.49 -58.20
C PRO A 2 21.82 15.02 -56.75
N ARG A 3 23.07 15.13 -56.41
CA ARG A 3 23.70 15.77 -55.28
C ARG A 3 23.74 17.30 -55.43
N VAL A 4 23.66 18.04 -54.31
CA VAL A 4 24.36 19.37 -54.12
C VAL A 4 24.26 19.59 -52.58
N GLY A 5 25.20 19.94 -51.77
CA GLY A 5 26.53 20.56 -51.96
C GLY A 5 26.74 21.39 -50.69
N TRP A 6 27.79 21.08 -49.97
CA TRP A 6 28.27 21.77 -48.77
C TRP A 6 28.70 23.20 -49.05
N ARG A 7 28.47 24.15 -48.11
CA ARG A 7 29.42 25.25 -47.88
C ARG A 7 29.54 25.58 -46.38
N THR A 8 30.77 25.53 -46.00
CA THR A 8 31.43 25.95 -44.77
C THR A 8 31.55 27.47 -44.68
N GLY A 9 31.57 27.99 -43.44
CA GLY A 9 32.06 29.31 -43.09
C GLY A 9 31.49 29.74 -41.73
N GLY A 10 32.17 30.17 -40.74
CA GLY A 10 33.53 30.57 -40.49
C GLY A 10 33.54 31.03 -39.04
N VAL A 11 34.46 30.48 -38.29
CA VAL A 11 34.68 30.81 -36.86
C VAL A 11 35.40 32.13 -36.82
N CYS A 12 34.86 33.17 -36.18
CA CYS A 12 35.58 34.34 -35.74
C CYS A 12 36.06 34.19 -34.30
N VAL A 13 37.34 33.92 -34.16
CA VAL A 13 38.10 33.98 -32.92
C VAL A 13 38.45 35.45 -32.67
N PHE A 14 37.94 36.07 -31.61
CA PHE A 14 38.48 37.33 -31.10
C PHE A 14 39.39 37.03 -29.90
N GLY A 15 40.69 37.29 -30.12
CA GLY A 15 41.73 37.22 -29.13
C GLY A 15 41.70 38.45 -28.19
N PRO A 16 42.32 38.35 -27.00
CA PRO A 16 42.33 39.41 -25.99
C PRO A 16 43.56 40.31 -26.16
N SER A 17 43.36 41.59 -26.45
CA SER A 17 44.38 42.59 -26.12
C SER A 17 43.79 44.01 -26.13
N CYS A 18 44.18 44.74 -25.13
CA CYS A 18 44.09 46.20 -24.93
C CYS A 18 42.92 46.75 -24.13
N LEU A 19 43.13 46.84 -22.81
CA LEU A 19 42.98 48.11 -22.09
C LEU A 19 43.83 48.08 -20.78
N PRO A 20 44.58 49.12 -20.49
CA PRO A 20 45.51 49.16 -19.34
C PRO A 20 44.87 49.69 -18.08
N GLY A 21 45.25 49.11 -16.97
CA GLY A 21 45.51 49.73 -15.69
C GLY A 21 44.42 50.56 -15.01
N LEU A 22 43.79 49.98 -14.00
CA LEU A 22 43.41 50.75 -12.79
C LEU A 22 43.48 49.80 -11.56
N LEU A 23 44.55 50.08 -10.79
CA LEU A 23 44.70 49.92 -9.34
C LEU A 23 44.15 48.66 -8.70
N ALA A 24 45.04 47.71 -8.47
CA ALA A 24 44.92 46.64 -7.49
C ALA A 24 44.90 47.23 -6.09
N GLY A 25 43.74 47.27 -5.43
CA GLY A 25 43.60 47.40 -3.99
C GLY A 25 43.46 45.97 -3.41
N PRO A 26 44.24 45.61 -2.36
CA PRO A 26 44.01 44.38 -1.66
C PRO A 26 42.71 44.50 -0.84
N ASP A 27 41.95 43.39 -0.72
CA ASP A 27 40.82 43.22 0.22
C ASP A 27 39.38 43.41 -0.26
N ALA A 28 39.07 43.10 -1.54
CA ALA A 28 37.66 42.87 -1.90
C ALA A 28 37.19 41.43 -1.68
N ARG A 29 38.06 40.51 -1.22
CA ARG A 29 37.68 39.10 -0.95
C ARG A 29 37.24 38.83 0.50
N ALA A 30 37.36 39.76 1.39
CA ALA A 30 37.09 39.57 2.84
C ALA A 30 35.65 39.92 3.26
N TYR A 31 34.85 40.59 2.39
CA TYR A 31 33.47 41.02 2.77
C TYR A 31 32.32 40.18 2.27
N LEU A 32 32.59 39.09 1.54
CA LEU A 32 31.54 38.12 1.14
C LEU A 32 31.54 36.85 1.99
N GLY A 33 32.28 36.84 3.09
CA GLY A 33 32.22 35.77 4.08
C GLY A 33 30.98 35.93 4.94
N GLY A 34 29.94 35.15 4.69
CA GLY A 34 28.94 34.84 5.70
C GLY A 34 27.49 35.26 5.48
N MET A 35 27.11 35.86 4.37
CA MET A 35 25.68 36.06 4.13
C MET A 35 25.05 34.74 3.63
N ARG A 36 24.67 33.86 4.56
CA ARG A 36 23.78 32.73 4.30
C ARG A 36 22.43 33.32 3.91
N ILE A 37 22.15 33.41 2.61
CA ILE A 37 20.84 33.75 2.10
C ILE A 37 19.93 32.57 2.51
N PRO A 38 18.95 32.76 3.42
CA PRO A 38 18.15 31.63 3.95
C PRO A 38 17.31 30.94 2.90
N PHE A 39 17.18 31.50 1.70
CA PHE A 39 16.37 31.00 0.60
C PHE A 39 17.11 30.09 -0.40
N LEU A 40 18.41 29.88 -0.27
CA LEU A 40 19.25 29.13 -1.20
C LEU A 40 19.84 27.84 -0.60
N SER A 41 19.39 27.42 0.57
CA SER A 41 19.74 26.07 1.05
C SER A 41 19.08 25.03 0.13
N PRO A 42 19.84 24.12 -0.49
CA PRO A 42 19.25 23.04 -1.29
C PRO A 42 18.21 22.33 -0.44
N ARG A 43 16.98 22.24 -0.95
CA ARG A 43 15.90 21.53 -0.24
C ARG A 43 16.36 20.09 -0.04
N ARG A 44 16.28 19.62 1.19
CA ARG A 44 16.55 18.22 1.50
C ARG A 44 15.58 17.33 0.71
N PRO A 45 16.05 16.21 0.15
CA PRO A 45 15.16 15.26 -0.47
C PRO A 45 14.14 14.79 0.56
N THR A 46 12.89 14.69 0.16
CA THR A 46 11.79 14.31 1.07
C THR A 46 11.20 13.00 0.60
N VAL A 47 11.14 12.00 1.46
CA VAL A 47 10.41 10.76 1.26
C VAL A 47 9.05 10.87 1.94
N SER A 48 7.98 10.65 1.17
CA SER A 48 6.62 10.54 1.72
C SER A 48 6.42 9.16 2.31
N VAL A 49 6.09 9.07 3.60
CA VAL A 49 5.85 7.80 4.28
C VAL A 49 4.35 7.63 4.53
N ILE A 50 3.80 6.50 4.08
CA ILE A 50 2.42 6.10 4.28
C ILE A 50 2.42 4.79 5.06
N ARG A 51 1.53 4.65 6.05
CA ARG A 51 1.30 3.37 6.72
C ARG A 51 -0.05 2.81 6.28
N LEU A 52 -0.04 1.59 5.73
CA LEU A 52 -1.22 0.82 5.38
C LEU A 52 -1.28 -0.40 6.29
N GLN A 53 -2.20 -0.38 7.25
CA GLN A 53 -2.31 -1.42 8.27
C GLN A 53 -3.74 -1.93 8.39
N GLY A 54 -3.90 -3.27 8.50
CA GLY A 54 -5.16 -3.93 8.77
C GLY A 54 -5.79 -4.60 7.56
N ALA A 55 -7.02 -5.10 7.74
CA ALA A 55 -7.77 -5.80 6.71
C ALA A 55 -8.27 -4.85 5.63
N ILE A 56 -8.34 -5.36 4.40
CA ILE A 56 -8.74 -4.58 3.22
C ILE A 56 -10.24 -4.77 2.97
N GLY A 57 -10.97 -3.66 2.83
CA GLY A 57 -12.40 -3.65 2.48
C GLY A 57 -13.34 -4.08 3.60
N ILE A 58 -12.80 -4.49 4.72
CA ILE A 58 -13.61 -4.86 5.89
C ILE A 58 -13.57 -3.67 6.86
N PRO A 59 -14.72 -3.11 7.26
CA PRO A 59 -14.74 -2.12 8.34
C PRO A 59 -14.11 -2.75 9.57
N ALA A 60 -13.06 -2.14 10.10
CA ALA A 60 -12.49 -2.63 11.35
C ALA A 60 -13.55 -2.48 12.45
N ARG A 61 -13.76 -3.53 13.24
CA ARG A 61 -14.49 -3.41 14.50
C ARG A 61 -13.86 -2.27 15.30
N HIS A 62 -14.66 -1.47 15.98
CA HIS A 62 -14.20 -0.36 16.81
C HIS A 62 -13.74 0.92 16.07
N GLY A 63 -14.41 1.30 14.99
CA GLY A 63 -14.25 2.64 14.39
C GLY A 63 -12.93 2.93 13.70
N ALA A 64 -12.03 1.95 13.57
CA ALA A 64 -10.91 2.06 12.66
C ALA A 64 -11.41 1.81 11.23
N ALA A 65 -11.21 2.74 10.30
CA ALA A 65 -11.53 2.50 8.91
C ALA A 65 -10.61 1.41 8.36
N GLY A 66 -11.18 0.30 7.89
CA GLY A 66 -10.42 -0.68 7.12
C GLY A 66 -9.82 -0.03 5.87
N LEU A 67 -8.79 -0.65 5.29
CA LEU A 67 -8.18 -0.14 4.07
C LEU A 67 -9.19 -0.21 2.92
N SER A 68 -9.55 0.94 2.37
CA SER A 68 -10.44 1.05 1.21
C SER A 68 -9.94 2.13 0.26
N ASP A 69 -10.23 1.98 -1.03
CA ASP A 69 -9.80 2.94 -2.05
C ASP A 69 -10.31 4.36 -1.75
N ALA A 70 -11.60 4.49 -1.43
CA ALA A 70 -12.20 5.77 -1.10
C ALA A 70 -11.58 6.39 0.17
N GLY A 71 -11.34 5.56 1.21
CA GLY A 71 -10.73 6.03 2.47
C GLY A 71 -9.28 6.49 2.32
N LEU A 72 -8.55 5.90 1.39
CA LEU A 72 -7.13 6.21 1.15
C LEU A 72 -6.93 7.29 0.08
N ALA A 73 -7.93 7.63 -0.72
CA ALA A 73 -7.80 8.50 -1.88
C ALA A 73 -7.07 9.83 -1.58
N GLN A 74 -7.56 10.59 -0.59
CA GLN A 74 -6.95 11.89 -0.22
C GLN A 74 -5.56 11.76 0.40
N LEU A 75 -5.32 10.66 1.13
CA LEU A 75 -4.03 10.40 1.76
C LEU A 75 -2.98 10.12 0.70
N LEU A 76 -3.29 9.23 -0.24
CA LEU A 76 -2.41 8.87 -1.35
C LEU A 76 -2.13 10.10 -2.23
N ASP A 77 -3.16 10.84 -2.64
CA ASP A 77 -2.97 12.05 -3.47
C ASP A 77 -2.01 13.05 -2.80
N ARG A 78 -2.20 13.33 -1.51
CA ARG A 78 -1.30 14.22 -0.76
C ARG A 78 0.12 13.70 -0.67
N ALA A 79 0.31 12.40 -0.48
CA ALA A 79 1.63 11.80 -0.33
C ALA A 79 2.44 11.87 -1.63
N PHE A 80 1.81 11.69 -2.78
CA PHE A 80 2.47 11.76 -4.08
C PHE A 80 2.72 13.20 -4.56
N ARG A 81 1.80 14.13 -4.27
CA ARG A 81 1.84 15.48 -4.86
C ARG A 81 2.43 16.55 -3.94
N ARG A 82 2.26 16.40 -2.62
CA ARG A 82 2.72 17.45 -1.68
C ARG A 82 4.24 17.39 -1.51
N ARG A 83 4.87 18.58 -1.53
CA ARG A 83 6.33 18.77 -1.36
C ARG A 83 7.20 18.12 -2.44
N LYS A 84 6.64 17.57 -3.51
CA LYS A 84 7.36 16.89 -4.59
C LYS A 84 8.36 15.86 -4.02
N PRO A 85 7.90 14.78 -3.43
CA PRO A 85 8.79 13.80 -2.81
C PRO A 85 9.68 13.12 -3.86
N VAL A 86 10.86 12.70 -3.44
CA VAL A 86 11.77 11.91 -4.28
C VAL A 86 11.35 10.44 -4.35
N ALA A 87 10.58 9.97 -3.37
CA ALA A 87 9.99 8.64 -3.33
C ALA A 87 8.78 8.61 -2.39
N VAL A 88 7.91 7.63 -2.58
CA VAL A 88 6.87 7.24 -1.64
C VAL A 88 7.26 5.90 -1.03
N ALA A 89 7.39 5.86 0.30
CA ALA A 89 7.64 4.67 1.09
C ALA A 89 6.34 4.24 1.78
N ILE A 90 5.91 3.01 1.57
CA ILE A 90 4.70 2.44 2.15
C ILE A 90 5.11 1.38 3.18
N ALA A 91 4.87 1.65 4.46
CA ALA A 91 4.93 0.63 5.51
C ALA A 91 3.63 -0.18 5.45
N LEU A 92 3.72 -1.45 5.10
CA LEU A 92 2.58 -2.32 4.83
C LEU A 92 2.50 -3.45 5.87
N ASN A 93 1.33 -3.55 6.51
CA ASN A 93 1.03 -4.65 7.43
C ASN A 93 -0.43 -5.07 7.26
N SER A 94 -0.68 -6.03 6.35
CA SER A 94 -2.04 -6.44 5.99
C SER A 94 -2.15 -7.93 5.69
N PRO A 95 -3.11 -8.64 6.31
CA PRO A 95 -3.42 -10.03 5.99
C PRO A 95 -4.22 -10.18 4.69
N GLY A 96 -4.60 -9.06 4.05
CA GLY A 96 -5.45 -9.06 2.87
C GLY A 96 -6.90 -8.70 3.16
N GLY A 97 -7.81 -9.20 2.34
CA GLY A 97 -9.25 -8.94 2.43
C GLY A 97 -9.89 -8.86 1.05
N SER A 98 -10.73 -7.86 0.80
CA SER A 98 -11.48 -7.71 -0.45
C SER A 98 -10.58 -7.63 -1.68
N PRO A 99 -10.70 -8.54 -2.66
CA PRO A 99 -9.91 -8.50 -3.89
C PRO A 99 -10.13 -7.20 -4.69
N VAL A 100 -11.36 -6.73 -4.75
CA VAL A 100 -11.71 -5.50 -5.47
C VAL A 100 -11.04 -4.28 -4.84
N GLN A 101 -11.09 -4.15 -3.51
CA GLN A 101 -10.45 -3.02 -2.82
C GLN A 101 -8.93 -3.08 -2.95
N SER A 102 -8.33 -4.28 -2.90
CA SER A 102 -6.90 -4.48 -3.14
C SER A 102 -6.50 -4.01 -4.54
N SER A 103 -7.25 -4.42 -5.55
CA SER A 103 -7.03 -4.00 -6.94
C SER A 103 -7.17 -2.49 -7.11
N LEU A 104 -8.23 -1.87 -6.58
CA LEU A 104 -8.47 -0.43 -6.70
C LEU A 104 -7.38 0.41 -6.03
N ILE A 105 -6.95 0.02 -4.82
CA ILE A 105 -5.88 0.72 -4.10
C ILE A 105 -4.56 0.58 -4.86
N ALA A 106 -4.22 -0.63 -5.30
CA ALA A 106 -3.01 -0.89 -6.07
C ALA A 106 -2.99 -0.07 -7.39
N ALA A 107 -4.10 -0.06 -8.13
CA ALA A 107 -4.25 0.73 -9.35
C ALA A 107 -4.12 2.24 -9.09
N ARG A 108 -4.66 2.75 -7.98
CA ARG A 108 -4.51 4.17 -7.59
C ARG A 108 -3.05 4.51 -7.29
N ILE A 109 -2.35 3.65 -6.53
CA ILE A 109 -0.92 3.84 -6.21
C ILE A 109 -0.13 3.91 -7.51
N ARG A 110 -0.32 2.96 -8.44
CA ARG A 110 0.38 2.96 -9.73
C ARG A 110 0.08 4.19 -10.57
N ARG A 111 -1.19 4.54 -10.72
CA ARG A 111 -1.58 5.74 -11.47
C ARG A 111 -0.90 6.99 -10.92
N LEU A 112 -0.90 7.18 -9.60
CA LEU A 112 -0.25 8.34 -8.98
C LEU A 112 1.27 8.31 -9.17
N ALA A 113 1.90 7.15 -9.08
CA ALA A 113 3.32 6.99 -9.35
C ALA A 113 3.66 7.36 -10.79
N ASP A 114 2.88 6.87 -11.75
CA ASP A 114 3.09 7.12 -13.18
C ASP A 114 2.83 8.60 -13.54
N GLU A 115 1.77 9.20 -12.99
CA GLU A 115 1.44 10.63 -13.18
C GLU A 115 2.50 11.58 -12.61
N THR A 116 3.12 11.21 -11.50
CA THR A 116 4.08 12.08 -10.79
C THR A 116 5.53 11.75 -11.09
N GLY A 117 5.82 10.60 -11.68
CA GLY A 117 7.17 10.07 -11.87
C GLY A 117 7.87 9.71 -10.56
N VAL A 118 7.12 9.50 -9.46
CA VAL A 118 7.66 9.25 -8.13
C VAL A 118 7.71 7.74 -7.88
N PRO A 119 8.89 7.15 -7.62
CA PRO A 119 9.03 5.72 -7.32
C PRO A 119 8.38 5.35 -6.00
N VAL A 120 7.88 4.12 -5.94
CA VAL A 120 7.19 3.54 -4.78
C VAL A 120 8.00 2.38 -4.22
N HIS A 121 8.30 2.44 -2.93
CA HIS A 121 8.95 1.38 -2.17
C HIS A 121 7.99 0.88 -1.10
N VAL A 122 7.72 -0.42 -1.07
CA VAL A 122 6.93 -1.06 -0.01
C VAL A 122 7.89 -1.73 0.97
N PHE A 123 7.62 -1.53 2.24
CA PHE A 123 8.28 -2.19 3.36
C PHE A 123 7.24 -3.02 4.09
N VAL A 124 7.35 -4.33 3.98
CA VAL A 124 6.47 -5.27 4.67
C VAL A 124 6.90 -5.31 6.13
N GLU A 125 5.96 -5.05 7.04
CA GLU A 125 6.16 -5.20 8.49
C GLU A 125 5.90 -6.68 8.86
N ASP A 126 4.87 -7.02 9.63
CA ASP A 126 4.61 -8.41 10.01
C ASP A 126 4.12 -9.25 8.82
N VAL A 127 3.20 -8.71 8.01
CA VAL A 127 2.53 -9.48 6.97
C VAL A 127 2.11 -8.66 5.75
N ALA A 128 2.33 -9.23 4.56
CA ALA A 128 1.70 -8.83 3.31
C ALA A 128 1.17 -10.08 2.62
N ALA A 129 -0.01 -10.53 3.01
CA ALA A 129 -0.60 -11.77 2.52
C ALA A 129 -1.88 -11.52 1.72
N SER A 130 -2.17 -12.37 0.74
CA SER A 130 -3.39 -12.30 -0.09
C SER A 130 -3.56 -10.89 -0.71
N GLY A 131 -4.68 -10.21 -0.50
CA GLY A 131 -4.87 -8.82 -0.92
C GLY A 131 -3.80 -7.84 -0.43
N GLY A 132 -3.14 -8.12 0.71
CA GLY A 132 -1.98 -7.36 1.19
C GLY A 132 -0.78 -7.50 0.26
N TYR A 133 -0.52 -8.70 -0.25
CA TYR A 133 0.51 -8.91 -1.25
C TYR A 133 0.15 -8.26 -2.59
N TRP A 134 -1.15 -8.28 -2.96
CA TRP A 134 -1.62 -7.51 -4.12
C TRP A 134 -1.23 -6.04 -4.00
N LEU A 135 -1.43 -5.42 -2.81
CA LEU A 135 -0.99 -4.04 -2.57
C LEU A 135 0.53 -3.89 -2.68
N ALA A 136 1.30 -4.83 -2.13
CA ALA A 136 2.76 -4.79 -2.22
C ALA A 136 3.23 -4.76 -3.68
N THR A 137 2.57 -5.51 -4.58
CA THR A 137 2.92 -5.52 -6.01
C THR A 137 2.69 -4.18 -6.73
N ALA A 138 2.00 -3.22 -6.12
CA ALA A 138 1.91 -1.86 -6.68
C ALA A 138 3.24 -1.10 -6.62
N ALA A 139 4.20 -1.54 -5.82
CA ALA A 139 5.51 -0.91 -5.67
C ALA A 139 6.47 -1.23 -6.82
N ASP A 140 7.49 -0.40 -6.94
CA ASP A 140 8.63 -0.65 -7.83
C ASP A 140 9.65 -1.59 -7.15
N THR A 141 9.77 -1.50 -5.81
CA THR A 141 10.54 -2.43 -4.98
C THR A 141 9.78 -2.82 -3.72
N ILE A 142 9.94 -4.08 -3.31
CA ILE A 142 9.33 -4.67 -2.12
C ILE A 142 10.44 -5.12 -1.18
N TRP A 143 10.46 -4.56 0.01
CA TRP A 143 11.39 -4.90 1.08
C TRP A 143 10.65 -5.66 2.18
N ALA A 144 11.30 -6.63 2.79
CA ALA A 144 10.73 -7.42 3.88
C ALA A 144 11.66 -7.39 5.10
N ASP A 145 11.13 -7.58 6.30
CA ASP A 145 11.91 -8.01 7.45
C ASP A 145 12.21 -9.51 7.32
N GLU A 146 13.24 -10.00 8.03
CA GLU A 146 13.59 -11.42 8.03
C GLU A 146 12.43 -12.31 8.47
N SER A 147 11.53 -11.81 9.31
CA SER A 147 10.38 -12.51 9.86
C SER A 147 9.06 -12.16 9.16
N SER A 148 9.05 -11.25 8.20
CA SER A 148 7.85 -10.87 7.46
C SER A 148 7.26 -12.07 6.71
N VAL A 149 5.95 -12.18 6.71
CA VAL A 149 5.20 -13.22 5.98
C VAL A 149 4.60 -12.62 4.71
N LEU A 150 4.94 -13.19 3.54
CA LEU A 150 4.45 -12.75 2.23
C LEU A 150 3.75 -13.89 1.49
N GLY A 151 2.94 -13.54 0.49
CA GLY A 151 2.32 -14.52 -0.41
C GLY A 151 0.83 -14.68 -0.17
N SER A 152 0.38 -15.90 0.12
CA SER A 152 -1.05 -16.25 0.15
C SER A 152 -1.76 -15.83 -1.14
N ILE A 153 -1.13 -16.14 -2.29
CA ILE A 153 -1.65 -15.78 -3.62
C ILE A 153 -2.73 -16.80 -3.98
N GLY A 154 -3.90 -16.60 -3.39
CA GLY A 154 -5.05 -17.49 -3.53
C GLY A 154 -6.34 -16.76 -3.17
N VAL A 155 -7.47 -17.44 -3.41
CA VAL A 155 -8.81 -16.94 -3.08
C VAL A 155 -9.56 -18.03 -2.37
N ILE A 156 -10.19 -17.70 -1.25
CA ILE A 156 -11.00 -18.65 -0.48
C ILE A 156 -12.43 -18.14 -0.31
N SER A 157 -13.36 -19.06 -0.19
CA SER A 157 -14.67 -18.86 0.41
C SER A 157 -14.80 -19.83 1.56
N ALA A 158 -15.04 -19.34 2.75
CA ALA A 158 -15.16 -20.17 3.94
C ALA A 158 -16.49 -19.88 4.65
N GLY A 159 -17.10 -20.92 5.19
CA GLY A 159 -18.37 -20.86 5.91
C GLY A 159 -18.56 -22.05 6.83
N PHE A 160 -19.67 -22.07 7.54
CA PHE A 160 -20.08 -23.17 8.39
C PHE A 160 -21.37 -23.79 7.87
N GLY A 161 -21.49 -25.13 7.94
CA GLY A 161 -22.71 -25.87 7.67
C GLY A 161 -23.43 -26.23 8.97
N PHE A 162 -24.70 -25.89 9.06
CA PHE A 162 -25.55 -26.14 10.24
C PHE A 162 -26.73 -27.06 9.94
N ALA A 163 -26.75 -27.72 8.79
CA ALA A 163 -27.88 -28.57 8.36
C ALA A 163 -28.23 -29.66 9.39
N GLU A 164 -27.21 -30.41 9.85
CA GLU A 164 -27.42 -31.47 10.85
C GLU A 164 -27.79 -30.90 12.23
N LEU A 165 -27.26 -29.75 12.59
CA LEU A 165 -27.56 -29.12 13.87
C LEU A 165 -29.04 -28.77 13.98
N ILE A 166 -29.61 -28.09 12.99
CA ILE A 166 -31.01 -27.70 13.02
C ILE A 166 -31.93 -28.93 12.95
N GLN A 167 -31.53 -29.97 12.18
CA GLN A 167 -32.28 -31.22 12.08
C GLN A 167 -32.35 -31.94 13.44
N ARG A 168 -31.24 -32.04 14.19
CA ARG A 168 -31.21 -32.66 15.54
C ARG A 168 -32.11 -31.93 16.54
N HIS A 169 -32.31 -30.64 16.37
CA HIS A 169 -33.14 -29.83 17.24
C HIS A 169 -34.58 -29.67 16.73
N GLY A 170 -34.97 -30.39 15.68
CA GLY A 170 -36.33 -30.34 15.14
C GLY A 170 -36.68 -28.97 14.52
N ILE A 171 -35.67 -28.19 14.15
CA ILE A 171 -35.85 -26.84 13.57
C ILE A 171 -36.04 -27.00 12.06
N GLU A 172 -37.16 -26.54 11.53
CA GLU A 172 -37.47 -26.55 10.12
C GLU A 172 -37.02 -25.23 9.45
N ARG A 173 -36.14 -25.35 8.46
CA ARG A 173 -35.69 -24.21 7.62
C ARG A 173 -36.60 -24.05 6.42
N ARG A 174 -37.45 -23.02 6.38
CA ARG A 174 -38.35 -22.69 5.28
C ARG A 174 -37.79 -21.56 4.43
N VAL A 175 -37.54 -21.81 3.16
CA VAL A 175 -37.04 -20.82 2.22
C VAL A 175 -37.95 -20.76 1.00
N HIS A 176 -38.54 -19.62 0.77
CA HIS A 176 -39.33 -19.31 -0.42
C HIS A 176 -38.56 -18.30 -1.27
N ALA A 177 -38.13 -18.66 -2.46
CA ALA A 177 -37.36 -17.81 -3.32
C ALA A 177 -37.89 -17.80 -4.74
N SER A 178 -37.94 -16.63 -5.35
CA SER A 178 -38.11 -16.49 -6.79
C SER A 178 -36.72 -16.50 -7.44
N GLY A 179 -36.49 -17.46 -8.35
CA GLY A 179 -35.19 -17.74 -8.96
C GLY A 179 -34.46 -18.90 -8.32
N THR A 180 -34.13 -19.91 -9.16
CA THR A 180 -33.57 -21.20 -8.73
C THR A 180 -32.23 -21.15 -8.00
N ALA A 181 -31.48 -20.06 -8.19
CA ALA A 181 -30.15 -19.88 -7.62
C ALA A 181 -30.13 -18.86 -6.47
N LYS A 182 -31.27 -18.42 -5.94
CA LYS A 182 -31.28 -17.33 -4.96
C LYS A 182 -30.82 -17.74 -3.56
N SER A 183 -30.94 -19.04 -3.22
CA SER A 183 -30.56 -19.61 -1.91
C SER A 183 -29.47 -20.67 -2.04
N TRP A 184 -28.54 -20.49 -2.96
CA TRP A 184 -27.37 -21.35 -3.06
C TRP A 184 -26.41 -21.09 -1.88
N LEU A 185 -25.62 -22.08 -1.49
CA LEU A 185 -24.74 -22.03 -0.30
C LEU A 185 -25.47 -21.65 1.01
N ASP A 186 -26.75 -22.05 1.15
CA ASP A 186 -27.49 -21.88 2.40
C ASP A 186 -26.84 -22.74 3.49
N PRO A 187 -26.30 -22.18 4.57
CA PRO A 187 -25.56 -22.92 5.60
C PRO A 187 -26.44 -23.88 6.39
N PHE A 188 -27.76 -23.77 6.27
CA PHE A 188 -28.72 -24.66 6.93
C PHE A 188 -29.25 -25.78 6.03
N ARG A 189 -28.60 -26.01 4.89
CA ARG A 189 -28.87 -27.13 3.98
C ARG A 189 -27.58 -27.88 3.71
N PRO A 190 -27.65 -29.18 3.36
CA PRO A 190 -26.51 -29.91 2.83
C PRO A 190 -25.96 -29.20 1.59
N GLU A 191 -24.64 -29.14 1.50
CA GLU A 191 -23.95 -28.55 0.36
C GLU A 191 -24.19 -29.41 -0.91
N ARG A 192 -24.43 -28.77 -2.03
CA ARG A 192 -24.71 -29.45 -3.29
C ARG A 192 -23.55 -29.28 -4.27
N PRO A 193 -23.21 -30.36 -5.04
CA PRO A 193 -22.11 -30.27 -6.00
C PRO A 193 -22.24 -29.14 -7.02
N GLU A 194 -23.48 -28.85 -7.46
CA GLU A 194 -23.73 -27.75 -8.39
C GLU A 194 -23.47 -26.36 -7.77
N ASP A 195 -23.66 -26.21 -6.46
CA ASP A 195 -23.34 -24.95 -5.75
C ASP A 195 -21.83 -24.78 -5.58
N ILE A 196 -21.11 -25.87 -5.30
CA ILE A 196 -19.63 -25.89 -5.28
C ILE A 196 -19.09 -25.51 -6.65
N ALA A 197 -19.58 -26.13 -7.72
CA ALA A 197 -19.15 -25.82 -9.08
C ALA A 197 -19.47 -24.38 -9.49
N ARG A 198 -20.56 -23.80 -8.99
CA ARG A 198 -20.91 -22.39 -9.20
C ARG A 198 -19.96 -21.48 -8.43
N LEU A 199 -19.64 -21.82 -7.19
CA LEU A 199 -18.68 -21.06 -6.38
C LEU A 199 -17.31 -21.05 -7.05
N GLN A 200 -16.83 -22.20 -7.50
CA GLN A 200 -15.53 -22.31 -8.18
C GLN A 200 -15.47 -21.41 -9.41
N ARG A 201 -16.53 -21.33 -10.21
CA ARG A 201 -16.61 -20.40 -11.36
C ARG A 201 -16.52 -18.91 -10.98
N LEU A 202 -16.75 -18.55 -9.71
CA LEU A 202 -16.55 -17.19 -9.21
C LEU A 202 -15.13 -16.99 -8.65
N LEU A 203 -14.57 -18.01 -7.98
CA LEU A 203 -13.25 -17.93 -7.35
C LEU A 203 -12.12 -17.92 -8.39
N ASP A 204 -12.23 -18.79 -9.42
CA ASP A 204 -11.18 -18.94 -10.44
C ASP A 204 -10.85 -17.65 -11.19
N PRO A 205 -11.81 -16.87 -11.70
CA PRO A 205 -11.49 -15.61 -12.36
C PRO A 205 -10.84 -14.58 -11.44
N ILE A 206 -11.20 -14.56 -10.16
CA ILE A 206 -10.60 -13.68 -9.17
C ILE A 206 -9.15 -14.09 -8.93
N HIS A 207 -8.90 -15.39 -8.81
CA HIS A 207 -7.55 -15.91 -8.66
C HIS A 207 -6.69 -15.66 -9.90
N GLU A 208 -7.22 -15.87 -11.11
CA GLU A 208 -6.51 -15.54 -12.35
C GLU A 208 -6.16 -14.05 -12.44
N SER A 209 -7.07 -13.17 -12.02
CA SER A 209 -6.79 -11.73 -11.96
C SER A 209 -5.63 -11.42 -10.99
N PHE A 210 -5.59 -12.08 -9.83
CA PHE A 210 -4.49 -11.92 -8.89
C PHE A 210 -3.16 -12.45 -9.45
N LYS A 211 -3.17 -13.63 -10.06
CA LYS A 211 -1.99 -14.19 -10.74
C LYS A 211 -1.48 -13.26 -11.84
N ALA A 212 -2.38 -12.71 -12.65
CA ALA A 212 -2.03 -11.77 -13.69
C ALA A 212 -1.36 -10.50 -13.13
N GLN A 213 -1.88 -9.93 -12.05
CA GLN A 213 -1.28 -8.79 -11.35
C GLN A 213 0.14 -9.11 -10.87
N VAL A 214 0.32 -10.24 -10.19
CA VAL A 214 1.65 -10.64 -9.68
C VAL A 214 2.64 -10.85 -10.84
N ARG A 215 2.24 -11.58 -11.88
CA ARG A 215 3.07 -11.79 -13.07
C ARG A 215 3.43 -10.48 -13.76
N ALA A 216 2.48 -9.57 -13.93
CA ALA A 216 2.72 -8.27 -14.56
C ALA A 216 3.69 -7.40 -13.76
N ARG A 217 3.68 -7.50 -12.43
CA ARG A 217 4.49 -6.65 -11.57
C ARG A 217 5.83 -7.26 -11.14
N ARG A 218 5.89 -8.59 -11.02
CA ARG A 218 7.11 -9.30 -10.62
C ARG A 218 7.87 -9.87 -11.83
N GLY A 219 7.13 -10.31 -12.86
CA GLY A 219 7.72 -10.75 -14.13
C GLY A 219 8.82 -11.78 -13.95
N ASP A 220 9.97 -11.53 -14.58
CA ASP A 220 11.15 -12.41 -14.57
C ASP A 220 11.85 -12.49 -13.20
N ARG A 221 11.44 -11.69 -12.21
CA ARG A 221 11.94 -11.79 -10.84
C ARG A 221 11.43 -13.04 -10.10
N LEU A 222 10.27 -13.58 -10.53
CA LEU A 222 9.72 -14.78 -9.90
C LEU A 222 10.59 -16.01 -10.21
N ALA A 223 10.88 -16.80 -9.18
CA ALA A 223 11.65 -18.02 -9.33
C ALA A 223 10.97 -19.00 -10.28
N ALA A 224 11.73 -19.51 -11.24
CA ALA A 224 11.25 -20.54 -12.15
C ALA A 224 11.16 -21.90 -11.45
N GLY A 225 10.18 -22.73 -11.85
CA GLY A 225 10.08 -24.12 -11.41
C GLY A 225 9.32 -24.35 -10.11
N ARG A 226 8.83 -23.30 -9.43
CA ARG A 226 7.95 -23.41 -8.27
C ARG A 226 6.61 -22.71 -8.55
N ASP A 227 5.50 -23.37 -8.24
CA ASP A 227 4.17 -22.74 -8.31
C ASP A 227 3.97 -21.85 -7.07
N LEU A 228 3.96 -20.55 -7.27
CA LEU A 228 3.80 -19.54 -6.22
C LEU A 228 2.33 -19.12 -6.04
N PHE A 229 1.41 -19.74 -6.78
CA PHE A 229 0.00 -19.37 -6.86
C PHE A 229 -0.94 -20.37 -6.16
N THR A 230 -0.40 -21.16 -5.25
CA THR A 230 -1.12 -22.19 -4.50
C THR A 230 -1.88 -21.64 -3.30
N GLY A 231 -1.61 -20.41 -2.90
CA GLY A 231 -2.10 -19.83 -1.66
C GLY A 231 -1.12 -20.00 -0.48
N ASP A 232 0.07 -20.54 -0.71
CA ASP A 232 1.12 -20.67 0.31
C ASP A 232 1.69 -19.33 0.74
N ILE A 233 2.38 -19.33 1.86
CA ILE A 233 3.06 -18.18 2.47
C ILE A 233 4.55 -18.47 2.64
N TRP A 234 5.35 -17.42 2.58
CA TRP A 234 6.81 -17.51 2.69
C TRP A 234 7.34 -16.43 3.64
N VAL A 235 8.42 -16.78 4.37
CA VAL A 235 9.08 -15.85 5.28
C VAL A 235 10.13 -15.04 4.51
N GLY A 236 10.47 -13.87 4.99
CA GLY A 236 11.30 -12.86 4.33
C GLY A 236 12.41 -13.35 3.43
N PRO A 237 13.43 -14.11 3.92
CA PRO A 237 14.52 -14.59 3.07
C PRO A 237 14.04 -15.50 1.93
N GLU A 238 13.14 -16.45 2.22
CA GLU A 238 12.58 -17.33 1.20
C GLU A 238 11.72 -16.53 0.19
N ALA A 239 10.97 -15.52 0.66
CA ALA A 239 10.22 -14.66 -0.23
C ALA A 239 11.13 -13.86 -1.19
N VAL A 240 12.33 -13.48 -0.76
CA VAL A 240 13.34 -12.85 -1.63
C VAL A 240 13.88 -13.85 -2.64
N GLU A 241 14.25 -15.07 -2.23
CA GLU A 241 14.74 -16.13 -3.13
C GLU A 241 13.69 -16.48 -4.19
N LEU A 242 12.41 -16.47 -3.83
CA LEU A 242 11.31 -16.74 -4.74
C LEU A 242 10.91 -15.54 -5.61
N GLY A 243 11.56 -14.40 -5.42
CA GLY A 243 11.30 -13.19 -6.18
C GLY A 243 9.99 -12.46 -5.80
N LEU A 244 9.41 -12.80 -4.65
CA LEU A 244 8.24 -12.13 -4.11
C LEU A 244 8.59 -10.80 -3.42
N ALA A 245 9.82 -10.67 -2.91
CA ALA A 245 10.41 -9.43 -2.44
C ALA A 245 11.73 -9.16 -3.18
N ASP A 246 12.26 -7.95 -3.06
CA ASP A 246 13.50 -7.54 -3.74
C ASP A 246 14.69 -7.55 -2.78
N GLY A 247 14.45 -7.61 -1.47
CA GLY A 247 15.50 -7.68 -0.45
C GLY A 247 14.98 -7.61 0.97
N ILE A 248 15.88 -7.87 1.91
CA ILE A 248 15.65 -7.66 3.33
C ILE A 248 16.08 -6.24 3.69
N GLY A 249 15.22 -5.50 4.39
CA GLY A 249 15.55 -4.14 4.80
C GLY A 249 14.39 -3.38 5.42
N HIS A 250 14.75 -2.39 6.22
CA HIS A 250 13.81 -1.52 6.94
C HIS A 250 13.71 -0.15 6.30
N LEU A 251 12.57 0.52 6.45
CA LEU A 251 12.22 1.75 5.75
C LEU A 251 13.29 2.85 5.87
N GLU A 252 13.65 3.25 7.09
CA GLU A 252 14.55 4.40 7.26
C GLU A 252 15.97 4.13 6.78
N PRO A 253 16.62 2.99 7.13
CA PRO A 253 17.94 2.66 6.61
C PRO A 253 17.98 2.62 5.08
N VAL A 254 17.10 1.83 4.46
CA VAL A 254 17.06 1.69 3.00
C VAL A 254 16.81 3.03 2.29
N MET A 255 15.89 3.85 2.81
CA MET A 255 15.64 5.16 2.20
C MET A 255 16.81 6.14 2.38
N ARG A 256 17.58 6.03 3.47
CA ARG A 256 18.81 6.81 3.65
C ARG A 256 19.91 6.36 2.71
N ASP A 257 20.05 5.06 2.50
CA ASP A 257 21.03 4.51 1.54
C ASP A 257 20.72 4.95 0.11
N LEU A 258 19.43 5.00 -0.28
CA LEU A 258 19.01 5.40 -1.63
C LEU A 258 19.04 6.91 -1.87
N PHE A 259 18.70 7.74 -0.87
CA PHE A 259 18.51 9.19 -1.05
C PHE A 259 19.42 10.06 -0.18
N GLY A 260 20.34 9.44 0.56
CA GLY A 260 21.33 10.09 1.42
C GLY A 260 20.85 10.32 2.85
N ASP A 261 21.82 10.44 3.78
CA ASP A 261 21.58 10.56 5.23
C ASP A 261 20.68 11.73 5.64
N LYS A 262 20.69 12.81 4.82
CA LYS A 262 19.93 14.04 5.10
C LYS A 262 18.50 14.02 4.54
N VAL A 263 18.00 12.84 4.13
CA VAL A 263 16.63 12.70 3.65
C VAL A 263 15.63 12.99 4.78
N ASP A 264 14.60 13.77 4.47
CA ASP A 264 13.51 14.10 5.39
C ASP A 264 12.34 13.13 5.17
N PHE A 265 11.77 12.58 6.25
CA PHE A 265 10.61 11.70 6.20
C PHE A 265 9.34 12.47 6.54
N GLN A 266 8.47 12.65 5.54
CA GLN A 266 7.16 13.25 5.73
C GLN A 266 6.12 12.15 5.90
N ARG A 267 5.66 11.92 7.13
CA ARG A 267 4.67 10.89 7.45
C ARG A 267 3.27 11.39 7.15
N TYR A 268 2.51 10.58 6.42
CA TYR A 268 1.09 10.76 6.12
C TYR A 268 0.30 9.66 6.81
N GLY A 269 -0.61 10.02 7.70
CA GLY A 269 -1.48 9.08 8.41
C GLY A 269 -2.95 9.35 8.14
N GLN A 270 -3.79 8.36 8.41
CA GLN A 270 -5.22 8.55 8.52
C GLN A 270 -5.49 9.54 9.66
N ARG A 271 -6.44 10.47 9.47
CA ARG A 271 -6.83 11.40 10.51
C ARG A 271 -7.45 10.61 11.66
N VAL A 272 -6.75 10.53 12.77
CA VAL A 272 -7.35 10.05 14.01
C VAL A 272 -8.28 11.15 14.52
N PRO A 273 -9.56 10.88 14.80
CA PRO A 273 -10.47 11.87 15.37
C PRO A 273 -9.87 12.50 16.64
N PHE A 274 -10.09 13.81 16.81
CA PHE A 274 -9.50 14.61 17.89
C PHE A 274 -9.74 14.01 19.28
N LEU A 275 -10.92 13.45 19.51
CA LEU A 275 -11.30 12.81 20.78
C LEU A 275 -10.44 11.57 21.12
N ARG A 276 -9.96 10.80 20.10
CA ARG A 276 -9.04 9.68 20.32
C ARG A 276 -7.63 10.11 20.78
N ARG A 277 -7.25 11.36 20.53
CA ARG A 277 -5.97 11.90 21.03
C ARG A 277 -5.93 12.01 22.57
N PHE A 278 -7.08 12.03 23.20
CA PHE A 278 -7.24 12.10 24.66
C PHE A 278 -7.58 10.74 25.29
N GLY A 279 -7.44 9.64 24.52
CA GLY A 279 -7.77 8.30 25.01
C GLY A 279 -9.26 8.05 25.21
N ILE A 280 -10.13 8.96 24.73
CA ILE A 280 -11.58 8.85 24.84
C ILE A 280 -12.09 8.21 23.56
N SER A 281 -12.52 6.97 23.59
CA SER A 281 -13.25 6.33 22.50
C SER A 281 -14.77 6.50 22.73
N ALA A 282 -15.54 6.58 21.64
CA ALA A 282 -17.00 6.57 21.74
C ALA A 282 -17.51 5.27 22.40
N GLU A 283 -16.70 4.23 22.41
CA GLU A 283 -16.95 2.93 22.99
C GLU A 283 -16.86 2.96 24.50
N ASP A 284 -15.87 3.68 25.04
CA ASP A 284 -15.76 3.89 26.50
C ASP A 284 -17.02 4.56 27.06
N PHE A 285 -17.67 5.43 26.23
CA PHE A 285 -18.97 6.01 26.54
C PHE A 285 -20.14 5.02 26.42
N ILE A 286 -20.12 4.17 25.39
CA ILE A 286 -21.16 3.16 25.15
C ILE A 286 -21.07 2.06 26.22
N ASP A 287 -19.87 1.60 26.52
CA ASP A 287 -19.63 0.59 27.54
C ASP A 287 -19.96 1.13 28.95
N ALA A 288 -19.55 2.35 29.26
CA ALA A 288 -19.94 3.01 30.50
C ALA A 288 -21.46 3.28 30.60
N ALA A 289 -22.12 3.57 29.48
CA ALA A 289 -23.58 3.72 29.46
C ALA A 289 -24.30 2.37 29.56
N ALA A 290 -23.75 1.32 28.93
CA ALA A 290 -24.28 -0.04 29.03
C ALA A 290 -24.10 -0.63 30.46
N GLU A 291 -22.93 -0.42 31.07
CA GLU A 291 -22.71 -0.78 32.48
C GLU A 291 -23.66 -0.05 33.42
N ARG A 292 -23.85 1.27 33.27
CA ARG A 292 -24.81 2.03 34.06
C ARG A 292 -26.23 1.53 33.85
N ALA A 293 -26.65 1.23 32.64
CA ALA A 293 -27.97 0.68 32.33
C ALA A 293 -28.16 -0.73 32.93
N ALA A 294 -27.11 -1.55 32.92
CA ALA A 294 -27.11 -2.87 33.57
C ALA A 294 -27.20 -2.75 35.09
N PHE A 295 -26.45 -1.81 35.68
CA PHE A 295 -26.48 -1.57 37.14
C PHE A 295 -27.83 -1.05 37.63
N GLN A 296 -28.50 -0.16 36.88
CA GLN A 296 -29.84 0.33 37.17
C GLN A 296 -30.92 -0.75 37.08
N ARG A 297 -30.71 -1.81 36.29
CA ARG A 297 -31.62 -2.97 36.21
C ARG A 297 -31.48 -3.94 37.38
N ILE A 298 -30.31 -3.98 38.01
CA ILE A 298 -30.01 -4.89 39.14
C ILE A 298 -30.24 -4.24 40.48
N ALA A 299 -30.17 -2.93 40.58
CA ALA A 299 -30.40 -2.15 41.80
C ALA A 299 -31.38 -0.98 41.51
N PRO A 300 -32.68 -1.24 41.35
CA PRO A 300 -33.65 -0.16 41.23
C PRO A 300 -33.85 0.49 42.62
N GLY A 301 -33.19 1.64 42.84
CA GLY A 301 -33.39 2.44 44.03
C GLY A 301 -32.17 2.71 44.91
N ALA A 302 -30.94 2.64 44.38
CA ALA A 302 -29.74 3.16 45.04
C ALA A 302 -29.34 4.53 44.50
#